data_44543e0270189356f43a01410479fc7d
#
_entry.id   44543e0270189356f43a01410479fc7d
#
_cell.length_a   1.000
_cell.length_b   1.000
_cell.length_c   1.000
_cell.angle_alpha   90.00
_cell.angle_beta   90.00
_cell.angle_gamma   90.00
#
_symmetry.space_group_name_H-M   'P 1'
#
loop_
_entity.id
_entity.type
_entity.pdbx_description
1 polymer ?
#
loop_
_entity_poly.entity_id
_entity_poly.type
_entity_poly.pdbx_seq_one_letter_code
_entity_poly.pdbx_strand_id
1 'polypeptide(L)'
;EVKQAMQDDIATLHSLTAHFYTAVARAVGAILISVIYLFALDWRMAIAALLPFPGFFLFLRYAMKASGSSMEEFVARLGRINSATVEFVSGVPVVKAFGAAGQAHGGYREAVDAFAEAFVSFTRPLVAAMAHAHAMIAPVTVLGVVLAFGVLFSGLGWIAPVDVLPFALVAPGICAPL
;
A
#
# COMPACT_ATOMS: atom_id res chain seq x y z
N GLU A 1 -26.69 -9.79 22.09
CA GLU A 1 -25.29 -9.75 21.64
C GLU A 1 -25.10 -10.43 20.28
N VAL A 2 -25.46 -11.71 20.07
CA VAL A 2 -25.32 -12.41 18.76
C VAL A 2 -26.11 -11.74 17.63
N LYS A 3 -27.36 -11.30 17.91
CA LYS A 3 -28.18 -10.61 16.90
C LYS A 3 -27.60 -9.26 16.48
N GLN A 4 -26.94 -8.56 17.40
CA GLN A 4 -26.31 -7.27 17.14
C GLN A 4 -25.02 -7.44 16.32
N ALA A 5 -24.20 -8.44 16.65
CA ALA A 5 -23.03 -8.81 15.85
C ALA A 5 -23.39 -9.21 14.41
N MET A 6 -24.44 -10.02 14.23
CA MET A 6 -24.92 -10.40 12.90
C MET A 6 -25.47 -9.20 12.10
N GLN A 7 -26.10 -8.22 12.77
CA GLN A 7 -26.61 -7.03 12.09
C GLN A 7 -25.48 -6.10 11.67
N ASP A 8 -24.43 -5.96 12.49
CA ASP A 8 -23.24 -5.16 12.17
C ASP A 8 -22.44 -5.80 11.03
N ASP A 9 -22.32 -7.13 11.00
CA ASP A 9 -21.65 -7.85 9.90
C ASP A 9 -22.43 -7.73 8.58
N ILE A 10 -23.77 -7.82 8.62
CA ILE A 10 -24.62 -7.64 7.43
C ILE A 10 -24.55 -6.19 6.91
N ALA A 11 -24.58 -5.20 7.81
CA ALA A 11 -24.45 -3.79 7.43
C ALA A 11 -23.09 -3.48 6.80
N THR A 12 -22.04 -4.07 7.34
CA THR A 12 -20.67 -3.95 6.82
C THR A 12 -20.54 -4.61 5.45
N LEU A 13 -21.09 -5.82 5.26
CA LEU A 13 -21.14 -6.51 3.96
C LEU A 13 -21.94 -5.74 2.94
N HIS A 14 -23.09 -5.18 3.31
CA HIS A 14 -23.91 -4.37 2.41
C HIS A 14 -23.21 -3.08 2.00
N SER A 15 -22.58 -2.38 2.93
CA SER A 15 -21.78 -1.19 2.65
C SER A 15 -20.60 -1.51 1.73
N LEU A 16 -19.88 -2.61 1.98
CA LEU A 16 -18.76 -3.08 1.16
C LEU A 16 -19.21 -3.40 -0.26
N THR A 17 -20.34 -4.12 -0.41
CA THR A 17 -20.84 -4.51 -1.73
C THR A 17 -21.39 -3.32 -2.52
N ALA A 18 -22.13 -2.43 -1.86
CA ALA A 18 -22.76 -1.28 -2.54
C ALA A 18 -21.75 -0.20 -2.96
N HIS A 19 -20.72 0.05 -2.12
CA HIS A 19 -19.75 1.13 -2.39
C HIS A 19 -18.50 0.66 -3.13
N PHE A 20 -18.11 -0.61 -2.99
CA PHE A 20 -16.91 -1.15 -3.63
C PHE A 20 -16.98 -1.08 -5.15
N TYR A 21 -18.06 -1.58 -5.76
CA TYR A 21 -18.21 -1.55 -7.21
C TYR A 21 -18.26 -0.14 -7.77
N THR A 22 -18.93 0.76 -7.09
CA THR A 22 -19.02 2.17 -7.52
C THR A 22 -17.68 2.89 -7.38
N ALA A 23 -16.91 2.62 -6.32
CA ALA A 23 -15.59 3.17 -6.12
C ALA A 23 -14.60 2.66 -7.19
N VAL A 24 -14.61 1.34 -7.45
CA VAL A 24 -13.76 0.73 -8.49
C VAL A 24 -14.14 1.25 -9.89
N ALA A 25 -15.42 1.30 -10.22
CA ALA A 25 -15.88 1.81 -11.52
C ALA A 25 -15.49 3.28 -11.71
N ARG A 26 -15.61 4.10 -10.67
CA ARG A 26 -15.18 5.50 -10.70
C ARG A 26 -13.67 5.64 -10.89
N ALA A 27 -12.87 4.88 -10.14
CA ALA A 27 -11.42 4.91 -10.23
C ALA A 27 -10.94 4.48 -11.62
N VAL A 28 -11.40 3.33 -12.10
CA VAL A 28 -11.06 2.80 -13.41
C VAL A 28 -11.53 3.74 -14.52
N GLY A 29 -12.77 4.22 -14.43
CA GLY A 29 -13.34 5.16 -15.40
C GLY A 29 -12.56 6.47 -15.47
N ALA A 30 -12.19 7.06 -14.34
CA ALA A 30 -11.40 8.28 -14.28
C ALA A 30 -10.01 8.10 -14.93
N ILE A 31 -9.33 6.99 -14.61
CA ILE A 31 -8.01 6.68 -15.21
C ILE A 31 -8.13 6.50 -16.72
N LEU A 32 -9.09 5.69 -17.20
CA LEU A 32 -9.26 5.42 -18.62
C LEU A 32 -9.58 6.69 -19.41
N ILE A 33 -10.54 7.50 -18.93
CA ILE A 33 -10.91 8.76 -19.59
C ILE A 33 -9.73 9.72 -19.62
N SER A 34 -8.99 9.87 -18.52
CA SER A 34 -7.81 10.73 -18.46
C SER A 34 -6.73 10.28 -19.44
N VAL A 35 -6.43 8.99 -19.49
CA VAL A 35 -5.43 8.43 -20.43
C VAL A 35 -5.86 8.65 -21.87
N ILE A 36 -7.12 8.32 -22.22
CA ILE A 36 -7.66 8.53 -23.58
C ILE A 36 -7.58 10.02 -23.97
N TYR A 37 -7.96 10.91 -23.06
CA TYR A 37 -7.89 12.35 -23.27
C TYR A 37 -6.45 12.83 -23.57
N LEU A 38 -5.46 12.37 -22.76
CA LEU A 38 -4.06 12.73 -22.99
C LEU A 38 -3.54 12.21 -24.34
N PHE A 39 -3.89 10.99 -24.73
CA PHE A 39 -3.51 10.42 -26.03
C PHE A 39 -4.19 11.14 -27.20
N ALA A 40 -5.41 11.65 -27.02
CA ALA A 40 -6.10 12.42 -28.04
C ALA A 40 -5.49 13.80 -28.28
N LEU A 41 -4.81 14.37 -27.26
CA LEU A 41 -4.10 15.65 -27.39
C LEU A 41 -2.75 15.49 -28.09
N ASP A 42 -1.86 14.70 -27.50
CA ASP A 42 -0.55 14.37 -28.07
C ASP A 42 -0.04 13.05 -27.47
N TRP A 43 0.18 12.06 -28.33
CA TRP A 43 0.61 10.73 -27.92
C TRP A 43 2.03 10.71 -27.31
N ARG A 44 2.92 11.65 -27.70
CA ARG A 44 4.30 11.73 -27.20
C ARG A 44 4.30 12.21 -25.75
N MET A 45 3.56 13.27 -25.47
CA MET A 45 3.38 13.77 -24.10
C MET A 45 2.60 12.79 -23.22
N ALA A 46 1.63 12.08 -23.78
CA ALA A 46 0.91 11.04 -23.06
C ALA A 46 1.85 9.90 -22.60
N ILE A 47 2.75 9.43 -23.48
CA ILE A 47 3.76 8.43 -23.11
C ILE A 47 4.70 8.98 -22.04
N ALA A 48 5.16 10.24 -22.17
CA ALA A 48 6.02 10.87 -21.16
C ALA A 48 5.32 10.96 -19.78
N ALA A 49 4.03 11.34 -19.75
CA ALA A 49 3.23 11.39 -18.53
C ALA A 49 3.04 10.02 -17.86
N LEU A 50 3.00 8.94 -18.65
CA LEU A 50 2.87 7.57 -18.16
C LEU A 50 4.20 6.91 -17.79
N LEU A 51 5.34 7.54 -18.07
CA LEU A 51 6.68 6.97 -17.81
C LEU A 51 6.94 6.60 -16.34
N PRO A 52 6.42 7.31 -15.32
CA PRO A 52 6.57 6.91 -13.92
C PRO A 52 5.87 5.61 -13.54
N PHE A 53 4.81 5.20 -14.25
CA PHE A 53 4.01 4.02 -13.90
C PHE A 53 4.77 2.68 -14.01
N PRO A 54 5.56 2.39 -15.07
CA PRO A 54 6.44 1.22 -15.08
C PRO A 54 7.37 1.14 -13.85
N GLY A 55 7.92 2.28 -13.42
CA GLY A 55 8.72 2.35 -12.20
C GLY A 55 7.94 1.96 -10.95
N PHE A 56 6.71 2.45 -10.80
CA PHE A 56 5.80 2.05 -9.73
C PHE A 56 5.57 0.54 -9.69
N PHE A 57 5.22 -0.07 -10.83
CA PHE A 57 4.98 -1.52 -10.90
C PHE A 57 6.23 -2.35 -10.60
N LEU A 58 7.42 -1.89 -11.01
CA LEU A 58 8.68 -2.55 -10.68
C LEU A 58 8.95 -2.54 -9.17
N PHE A 59 8.79 -1.40 -8.50
CA PHE A 59 8.97 -1.30 -7.06
C PHE A 59 7.89 -2.07 -6.30
N LEU A 60 6.64 -2.05 -6.76
CA LEU A 60 5.56 -2.84 -6.18
C LEU A 60 5.86 -4.35 -6.26
N ARG A 61 6.30 -4.82 -7.43
CA ARG A 61 6.71 -6.22 -7.61
C ARG A 61 7.89 -6.60 -6.71
N TYR A 62 8.86 -5.69 -6.57
CA TYR A 62 9.99 -5.89 -5.66
C TYR A 62 9.53 -5.99 -4.20
N ALA A 63 8.62 -5.10 -3.77
CA ALA A 63 8.02 -5.11 -2.44
C ALA A 63 7.33 -6.44 -2.15
N MET A 64 6.47 -6.90 -3.06
CA MET A 64 5.75 -8.16 -2.94
C MET A 64 6.69 -9.36 -2.84
N LYS A 65 7.75 -9.38 -3.64
CA LYS A 65 8.75 -10.47 -3.61
C LYS A 65 9.57 -10.46 -2.31
N ALA A 66 10.02 -9.28 -1.87
CA ALA A 66 10.82 -9.15 -0.65
C ALA A 66 10.02 -9.53 0.61
N SER A 67 8.73 -9.16 0.66
CA SER A 67 7.87 -9.47 1.79
C SER A 67 7.38 -10.92 1.78
N GLY A 68 7.17 -11.52 0.60
CA GLY A 68 6.68 -12.89 0.48
C GLY A 68 7.61 -13.92 1.14
N SER A 69 8.93 -13.71 1.08
CA SER A 69 9.92 -14.60 1.71
C SER A 69 9.89 -14.55 3.25
N SER A 70 9.46 -13.44 3.84
CA SER A 70 9.41 -13.26 5.29
C SER A 70 8.00 -13.44 5.88
N MET A 71 7.00 -13.63 5.03
CA MET A 71 5.59 -13.74 5.46
C MET A 71 5.34 -15.00 6.28
N GLU A 72 5.91 -16.13 5.86
CA GLU A 72 5.74 -17.41 6.56
C GLU A 72 6.34 -17.35 7.97
N GLU A 73 7.53 -16.78 8.11
CA GLU A 73 8.16 -16.59 9.41
C GLU A 73 7.35 -15.63 10.29
N PHE A 74 6.90 -14.51 9.73
CA PHE A 74 6.04 -13.57 10.44
C PHE A 74 4.76 -14.23 10.99
N VAL A 75 4.05 -15.01 10.17
CA VAL A 75 2.83 -15.74 10.57
C VAL A 75 3.14 -16.80 11.64
N ALA A 76 4.27 -17.51 11.51
CA ALA A 76 4.69 -18.49 12.49
C ALA A 76 5.00 -17.84 13.85
N ARG A 77 5.67 -16.68 13.87
CA ARG A 77 5.96 -15.92 15.09
C ARG A 77 4.70 -15.33 15.72
N LEU A 78 3.73 -14.86 14.89
CA LEU A 78 2.43 -14.42 15.37
C LEU A 78 1.66 -15.56 16.06
N GLY A 79 1.71 -16.78 15.51
CA GLY A 79 1.13 -17.97 16.15
C GLY A 79 1.77 -18.27 17.51
N ARG A 80 3.09 -18.17 17.63
CA ARG A 80 3.81 -18.39 18.89
C ARG A 80 3.45 -17.38 19.97
N ILE A 81 3.34 -16.08 19.64
CA ILE A 81 2.92 -15.08 20.63
C ILE A 81 1.49 -15.31 21.10
N ASN A 82 0.58 -15.73 20.23
CA ASN A 82 -0.78 -16.08 20.62
C ASN A 82 -0.80 -17.27 21.60
N SER A 83 -0.04 -18.32 21.32
CA SER A 83 0.09 -19.48 22.21
C SER A 83 0.73 -19.10 23.56
N ALA A 84 1.81 -18.33 23.54
CA ALA A 84 2.50 -17.85 24.75
C ALA A 84 1.58 -16.93 25.59
N THR A 85 0.71 -16.14 24.95
CA THR A 85 -0.28 -15.31 25.64
C THR A 85 -1.31 -16.18 26.37
N VAL A 86 -1.83 -17.20 25.72
CA VAL A 86 -2.80 -18.13 26.34
C VAL A 86 -2.16 -18.88 27.51
N GLU A 87 -0.94 -19.37 27.33
CA GLU A 87 -0.19 -20.06 28.37
C GLU A 87 0.08 -19.14 29.57
N PHE A 88 0.52 -17.92 29.32
CA PHE A 88 0.76 -16.91 30.34
C PHE A 88 -0.49 -16.61 31.15
N VAL A 89 -1.61 -16.31 30.48
CA VAL A 89 -2.89 -16.00 31.13
C VAL A 89 -3.41 -17.19 31.95
N SER A 90 -3.31 -18.41 31.38
CA SER A 90 -3.74 -19.63 32.07
C SER A 90 -2.83 -19.98 33.26
N GLY A 91 -1.54 -19.63 33.21
CA GLY A 91 -0.57 -19.86 34.28
C GLY A 91 -0.64 -18.85 35.43
N VAL A 92 -1.26 -17.67 35.24
CA VAL A 92 -1.31 -16.62 36.28
C VAL A 92 -1.88 -17.09 37.64
N PRO A 93 -2.96 -17.89 37.69
CA PRO A 93 -3.49 -18.38 38.97
C PRO A 93 -2.49 -19.29 39.71
N VAL A 94 -1.78 -20.15 38.97
CA VAL A 94 -0.79 -21.10 39.52
C VAL A 94 0.45 -20.33 40.04
N VAL A 95 0.94 -19.37 39.26
CA VAL A 95 2.05 -18.50 39.64
C VAL A 95 1.74 -17.69 40.91
N LYS A 96 0.53 -17.17 41.05
CA LYS A 96 0.08 -16.48 42.26
C LYS A 96 0.01 -17.38 43.48
N ALA A 97 -0.38 -18.65 43.27
CA ALA A 97 -0.48 -19.61 44.38
C ALA A 97 0.91 -20.07 44.91
N PHE A 98 1.91 -20.17 44.04
CA PHE A 98 3.23 -20.69 44.37
C PHE A 98 4.35 -19.64 44.43
N GLY A 99 4.06 -18.36 44.23
CA GLY A 99 5.01 -17.27 44.37
C GLY A 99 6.10 -17.19 43.29
N ALA A 100 5.98 -17.94 42.18
CA ALA A 100 7.00 -18.07 41.14
C ALA A 100 6.84 -17.05 40.00
N ALA A 101 6.53 -15.79 40.32
CA ALA A 101 6.17 -14.75 39.34
C ALA A 101 7.26 -14.48 38.26
N GLY A 102 8.54 -14.78 38.52
CA GLY A 102 9.63 -14.46 37.59
C GLY A 102 9.76 -15.40 36.39
N GLN A 103 9.41 -16.68 36.52
CA GLN A 103 9.62 -17.67 35.45
C GLN A 103 8.51 -17.67 34.37
N ALA A 104 7.27 -17.35 34.74
CA ALA A 104 6.19 -17.26 33.76
C ALA A 104 6.33 -16.07 32.76
N HIS A 105 7.07 -15.04 33.12
CA HIS A 105 7.34 -13.87 32.26
C HIS A 105 8.37 -14.15 31.16
N GLY A 106 9.30 -15.12 31.36
CA GLY A 106 10.42 -15.34 30.45
C GLY A 106 9.97 -15.80 29.05
N GLY A 107 9.14 -16.83 28.98
CA GLY A 107 8.68 -17.39 27.70
C GLY A 107 7.80 -16.43 26.90
N TYR A 108 6.92 -15.67 27.58
CA TYR A 108 6.12 -14.65 26.93
C TYR A 108 6.97 -13.50 26.37
N ARG A 109 7.94 -13.03 27.16
CA ARG A 109 8.84 -11.96 26.72
C ARG A 109 9.70 -12.39 25.54
N GLU A 110 10.23 -13.60 25.56
CA GLU A 110 10.97 -14.16 24.43
C GLU A 110 10.11 -14.24 23.16
N ALA A 111 8.86 -14.68 23.27
CA ALA A 111 7.92 -14.74 22.15
C ALA A 111 7.61 -13.34 21.59
N VAL A 112 7.47 -12.31 22.46
CA VAL A 112 7.28 -10.92 22.07
C VAL A 112 8.49 -10.37 21.34
N ASP A 113 9.69 -10.57 21.87
CA ASP A 113 10.94 -10.08 21.28
C ASP A 113 11.17 -10.74 19.90
N ALA A 114 10.97 -12.05 19.80
CA ALA A 114 11.08 -12.79 18.54
C ALA A 114 10.03 -12.38 17.50
N PHE A 115 8.82 -12.04 17.93
CA PHE A 115 7.79 -11.49 17.05
C PHE A 115 8.16 -10.08 16.58
N ALA A 116 8.65 -9.22 17.48
CA ALA A 116 9.06 -7.86 17.13
C ALA A 116 10.20 -7.87 16.08
N GLU A 117 11.17 -8.76 16.22
CA GLU A 117 12.23 -8.95 15.25
C GLU A 117 11.68 -9.42 13.88
N ALA A 118 10.82 -10.42 13.86
CA ALA A 118 10.18 -10.90 12.63
C ALA A 118 9.29 -9.84 11.98
N PHE A 119 8.58 -9.03 12.79
CA PHE A 119 7.77 -7.93 12.30
C PHE A 119 8.62 -6.85 11.61
N VAL A 120 9.74 -6.47 12.20
CA VAL A 120 10.66 -5.48 11.64
C VAL A 120 11.29 -6.01 10.35
N SER A 121 11.74 -7.27 10.34
CA SER A 121 12.35 -7.90 9.16
C SER A 121 11.38 -8.02 7.99
N PHE A 122 10.10 -8.29 8.27
CA PHE A 122 9.03 -8.31 7.28
C PHE A 122 8.66 -6.91 6.79
N THR A 123 8.51 -5.96 7.71
CA THR A 123 7.94 -4.64 7.40
C THR A 123 8.95 -3.69 6.75
N ARG A 124 10.22 -3.75 7.17
CA ARG A 124 11.25 -2.81 6.71
C ARG A 124 11.46 -2.82 5.19
N PRO A 125 11.65 -3.96 4.50
CA PRO A 125 11.77 -3.98 3.04
C PRO A 125 10.47 -3.59 2.36
N LEU A 126 9.31 -3.96 2.92
CA LEU A 126 7.99 -3.61 2.40
C LEU A 126 7.79 -2.10 2.42
N VAL A 127 7.98 -1.45 3.56
CA VAL A 127 7.81 0.00 3.72
C VAL A 127 8.76 0.78 2.82
N ALA A 128 10.03 0.38 2.76
CA ALA A 128 11.01 1.03 1.89
C ALA A 128 10.61 0.94 0.40
N ALA A 129 10.25 -0.24 -0.06
CA ALA A 129 9.85 -0.44 -1.45
C ALA A 129 8.52 0.25 -1.79
N MET A 130 7.54 0.23 -0.88
CA MET A 130 6.27 0.94 -1.04
C MET A 130 6.46 2.45 -1.06
N ALA A 131 7.36 2.99 -0.22
CA ALA A 131 7.68 4.41 -0.23
C ALA A 131 8.27 4.85 -1.58
N HIS A 132 9.17 4.06 -2.18
CA HIS A 132 9.71 4.33 -3.52
C HIS A 132 8.63 4.19 -4.60
N ALA A 133 7.77 3.17 -4.52
CA ALA A 133 6.67 3.01 -5.45
C ALA A 133 5.74 4.23 -5.43
N HIS A 134 5.28 4.66 -4.25
CA HIS A 134 4.43 5.85 -4.13
C HIS A 134 5.14 7.13 -4.58
N ALA A 135 6.45 7.26 -4.33
CA ALA A 135 7.21 8.41 -4.81
C ALA A 135 7.21 8.51 -6.34
N MET A 136 7.21 7.38 -7.06
CA MET A 136 7.14 7.38 -8.53
C MET A 136 5.83 7.95 -9.07
N ILE A 137 4.71 7.61 -8.45
CA ILE A 137 3.37 8.08 -8.87
C ILE A 137 2.88 9.29 -8.08
N ALA A 138 3.71 9.88 -7.21
CA ALA A 138 3.34 11.09 -6.50
C ALA A 138 2.97 12.20 -7.50
N PRO A 139 1.89 12.96 -7.28
CA PRO A 139 1.45 14.02 -8.19
C PRO A 139 2.57 14.99 -8.57
N VAL A 140 3.47 15.30 -7.61
CA VAL A 140 4.63 16.17 -7.84
C VAL A 140 5.64 15.55 -8.80
N THR A 141 5.88 14.23 -8.69
CA THR A 141 6.80 13.50 -9.58
C THR A 141 6.24 13.47 -11.00
N VAL A 142 4.96 13.12 -11.16
CA VAL A 142 4.29 13.10 -12.47
C VAL A 142 4.29 14.50 -13.09
N LEU A 143 3.95 15.53 -12.31
CA LEU A 143 4.02 16.92 -12.77
C LEU A 143 5.44 17.31 -13.21
N GLY A 144 6.46 16.96 -12.41
CA GLY A 144 7.86 17.22 -12.75
C GLY A 144 8.27 16.56 -14.06
N VAL A 145 7.89 15.32 -14.29
CA VAL A 145 8.15 14.59 -15.54
C VAL A 145 7.44 15.26 -16.72
N VAL A 146 6.15 15.60 -16.57
CA VAL A 146 5.38 16.29 -17.61
C VAL A 146 6.02 17.63 -17.96
N LEU A 147 6.42 18.42 -16.98
CA LEU A 147 7.07 19.73 -17.23
C LEU A 147 8.44 19.56 -17.88
N ALA A 148 9.25 18.59 -17.43
CA ALA A 148 10.57 18.33 -18.01
C ALA A 148 10.47 17.94 -19.49
N PHE A 149 9.59 17.01 -19.82
CA PHE A 149 9.35 16.62 -21.21
C PHE A 149 8.63 17.71 -22.01
N GLY A 150 7.74 18.48 -21.38
CA GLY A 150 7.10 19.63 -21.99
C GLY A 150 8.10 20.69 -22.44
N VAL A 151 9.06 21.05 -21.60
CA VAL A 151 10.16 21.98 -21.94
C VAL A 151 11.04 21.40 -23.05
N LEU A 152 11.38 20.09 -22.95
CA LEU A 152 12.20 19.42 -23.96
C LEU A 152 11.51 19.41 -25.34
N PHE A 153 10.25 18.99 -25.42
CA PHE A 153 9.52 18.89 -26.68
C PHE A 153 9.15 20.27 -27.27
N SER A 154 8.90 21.27 -26.42
CA SER A 154 8.73 22.66 -26.88
C SER A 154 10.04 23.21 -27.44
N GLY A 155 11.18 22.91 -26.81
CA GLY A 155 12.50 23.34 -27.31
C GLY A 155 12.87 22.68 -28.63
N LEU A 156 12.38 21.46 -28.90
CA LEU A 156 12.53 20.77 -30.19
C LEU A 156 11.51 21.21 -31.25
N GLY A 157 10.57 22.08 -30.89
CA GLY A 157 9.51 22.56 -31.80
C GLY A 157 8.43 21.52 -32.10
N TRP A 158 8.33 20.45 -31.28
CA TRP A 158 7.36 19.40 -31.51
C TRP A 158 5.97 19.75 -30.97
N ILE A 159 5.90 20.56 -29.92
CA ILE A 159 4.68 20.93 -29.20
C ILE A 159 4.75 22.42 -28.85
N ALA A 160 3.62 23.11 -28.90
CA ALA A 160 3.55 24.47 -28.38
C ALA A 160 3.58 24.49 -26.85
N PRO A 161 4.23 25.45 -26.17
CA PRO A 161 4.29 25.53 -24.72
C PRO A 161 2.90 25.52 -24.04
N VAL A 162 1.89 26.08 -24.71
CA VAL A 162 0.51 26.13 -24.23
C VAL A 162 -0.13 24.73 -24.18
N ASP A 163 0.28 23.84 -25.07
CA ASP A 163 -0.27 22.48 -25.14
C ASP A 163 0.25 21.56 -23.99
N VAL A 164 1.26 22.00 -23.24
CA VAL A 164 1.74 21.31 -22.03
C VAL A 164 0.77 21.49 -20.86
N LEU A 165 -0.01 22.56 -20.81
CA LEU A 165 -0.91 22.87 -19.70
C LEU A 165 -1.96 21.78 -19.43
N PRO A 166 -2.68 21.23 -20.41
CA PRO A 166 -3.62 20.14 -20.18
C PRO A 166 -2.97 18.92 -19.53
N PHE A 167 -1.73 18.58 -19.94
CA PHE A 167 -0.99 17.46 -19.35
C PHE A 167 -0.60 17.75 -17.90
N ALA A 168 -0.14 18.97 -17.60
CA ALA A 168 0.21 19.38 -16.25
C ALA A 168 -1.00 19.36 -15.28
N LEU A 169 -2.20 19.61 -15.78
CA LEU A 169 -3.42 19.62 -15.00
C LEU A 169 -4.03 18.21 -14.82
N VAL A 170 -4.01 17.40 -15.87
CA VAL A 170 -4.72 16.11 -15.88
C VAL A 170 -3.83 14.95 -15.42
N ALA A 171 -2.55 14.89 -15.83
CA ALA A 171 -1.68 13.76 -15.54
C ALA A 171 -1.49 13.47 -14.04
N PRO A 172 -1.28 14.48 -13.15
CA PRO A 172 -1.20 14.24 -11.71
C PRO A 172 -2.49 13.66 -11.12
N GLY A 173 -3.65 13.98 -11.72
CA GLY A 173 -4.96 13.46 -11.31
C GLY A 173 -5.16 11.96 -11.58
N ILE A 174 -4.41 11.37 -12.51
CA ILE A 174 -4.46 9.93 -12.80
C ILE A 174 -4.03 9.11 -11.57
N CYS A 175 -3.14 9.66 -10.76
CA CYS A 175 -2.60 9.00 -9.57
C CYS A 175 -3.51 9.10 -8.34
N ALA A 176 -4.51 9.97 -8.35
CA ALA A 176 -5.38 10.20 -7.19
C ALA A 176 -6.18 8.97 -6.72
N PRO A 177 -6.62 8.05 -7.61
CA PRO A 177 -7.33 6.83 -7.20
C PRO A 177 -6.40 5.67 -6.80
N LEU A 178 -5.08 5.78 -6.98
CA LEU A 178 -4.08 4.74 -6.68
C LEU A 178 -3.47 4.95 -5.29
#